data_d3572980bbab07775d56870ed8865e20
#
_entry.id   d3572980bbab07775d56870ed8865e20
#
_cell.length_a   1.000
_cell.length_b   1.000
_cell.length_c   1.000
_cell.angle_alpha   90.00
_cell.angle_beta   90.00
_cell.angle_gamma   90.00
#
_symmetry.space_group_name_H-M   'P 1'
#
loop_
_entity.id
_entity.type
_entity.pdbx_description
1 polymer ?
#
loop_
_entity_poly.entity_id
_entity_poly.type
_entity_poly.pdbx_seq_one_letter_code
_entity_poly.pdbx_strand_id
1 'polypeptide(L)'
;MHRLALSLLTTLAAALAVTGAAATAAVPPLPLPKKPDTVRLERVSGPSFLRVPPACYRQECALVVVSHPRGQSAERLLDSPQVSVLVEALLDVPLAVLLSDDGGESTWGSPAALAQVASLRQEAGSHFAWNGRTYALGLSMGGLLALRSALPGSPYPVGGVALIDGWADLRNAWGTALTRRAEIGHAYGLQGGEPAPDLNPLSLAEQAPRLPLFLVASPDDDVVPMTTNAVRLRNRAAPGPSQFVQLSGPHLGANRFSPKVAGQLAAFFGRLEAQATEQALRR
;
A
#
# COMPACT_ATOMS: atom_id res chain seq x y z
N MET A 1 40.91 83.50 -38.42
CA MET A 1 40.59 82.60 -37.30
C MET A 1 39.06 82.55 -37.10
N HIS A 2 38.35 81.70 -37.80
CA HIS A 2 36.89 81.62 -37.77
C HIS A 2 36.49 80.22 -37.24
N ARG A 3 35.79 80.21 -36.13
CA ARG A 3 35.18 79.01 -35.56
C ARG A 3 33.76 78.86 -36.09
N LEU A 4 33.51 77.81 -36.84
CA LEU A 4 32.18 77.38 -37.22
C LEU A 4 31.62 76.48 -36.11
N ALA A 5 30.44 76.88 -35.61
CA ALA A 5 29.64 76.03 -34.69
C ALA A 5 28.66 75.19 -35.50
N LEU A 6 28.70 73.89 -35.32
CA LEU A 6 27.78 72.92 -35.97
C LEU A 6 26.71 72.55 -34.94
N SER A 7 25.45 72.90 -35.21
CA SER A 7 24.32 72.54 -34.41
C SER A 7 23.78 71.14 -34.86
N LEU A 8 23.83 70.17 -33.97
CA LEU A 8 23.17 68.90 -34.17
C LEU A 8 21.72 68.93 -33.61
N LEU A 9 20.75 68.81 -34.49
CA LEU A 9 19.35 68.47 -34.12
C LEU A 9 19.21 66.97 -33.90
N THR A 10 18.93 66.59 -32.68
CA THR A 10 18.54 65.17 -32.34
C THR A 10 17.04 65.09 -32.30
N THR A 11 16.46 64.38 -33.28
CA THR A 11 15.06 64.01 -33.31
C THR A 11 14.86 62.70 -32.48
N LEU A 12 14.12 62.85 -31.39
CA LEU A 12 13.74 61.74 -30.52
C LEU A 12 12.49 61.01 -31.08
N ALA A 13 12.64 59.82 -31.66
CA ALA A 13 11.53 58.96 -32.06
C ALA A 13 11.08 58.10 -30.87
N ALA A 14 9.92 58.41 -30.31
CA ALA A 14 9.29 57.58 -29.28
C ALA A 14 8.60 56.38 -29.94
N ALA A 15 9.18 55.18 -29.76
CA ALA A 15 8.55 53.92 -30.14
C ALA A 15 7.58 53.47 -29.02
N LEU A 16 6.26 53.51 -29.26
CA LEU A 16 5.27 52.87 -28.41
C LEU A 16 5.34 51.36 -28.60
N ALA A 17 5.91 50.63 -27.63
CA ALA A 17 5.82 49.20 -27.57
C ALA A 17 4.45 48.82 -26.98
N VAL A 18 3.52 48.34 -27.84
CA VAL A 18 2.27 47.71 -27.42
C VAL A 18 2.59 46.29 -27.01
N THR A 19 2.80 46.06 -25.70
CA THR A 19 2.89 44.71 -25.13
C THR A 19 1.49 44.13 -25.03
N GLY A 20 1.05 43.40 -26.07
CA GLY A 20 -0.13 42.54 -26.02
C GLY A 20 0.14 41.34 -25.13
N ALA A 21 -0.30 41.41 -23.88
CA ALA A 21 -0.36 40.20 -23.05
C ALA A 21 -1.40 39.23 -23.64
N ALA A 22 -0.94 38.20 -24.35
CA ALA A 22 -1.79 37.11 -24.76
C ALA A 22 -2.24 36.39 -23.46
N ALA A 23 -3.48 36.60 -23.07
CA ALA A 23 -4.11 35.81 -22.02
C ALA A 23 -4.19 34.35 -22.53
N THR A 24 -3.29 33.50 -22.04
CA THR A 24 -3.42 32.05 -22.21
C THR A 24 -4.70 31.64 -21.53
N ALA A 25 -5.73 31.32 -22.30
CA ALA A 25 -6.96 30.76 -21.78
C ALA A 25 -6.61 29.49 -21.03
N ALA A 26 -6.82 29.48 -19.71
CA ALA A 26 -6.60 28.31 -18.88
C ALA A 26 -7.51 27.19 -19.41
N VAL A 27 -6.92 26.09 -19.88
CA VAL A 27 -7.68 24.91 -20.28
C VAL A 27 -8.48 24.48 -19.05
N PRO A 28 -9.83 24.38 -19.16
CA PRO A 28 -10.63 23.95 -18.01
C PRO A 28 -10.15 22.57 -17.54
N PRO A 29 -10.01 22.34 -16.23
CA PRO A 29 -9.58 21.05 -15.73
C PRO A 29 -10.56 19.97 -16.18
N LEU A 30 -10.02 18.83 -16.64
CA LEU A 30 -10.83 17.69 -17.05
C LEU A 30 -11.80 17.30 -15.92
N PRO A 31 -13.05 16.92 -16.25
CA PRO A 31 -14.01 16.48 -15.25
C PRO A 31 -13.48 15.24 -14.53
N LEU A 32 -13.62 15.21 -13.20
CA LEU A 32 -13.24 14.05 -12.41
C LEU A 32 -14.12 12.84 -12.78
N PRO A 33 -13.57 11.63 -12.77
CA PRO A 33 -14.37 10.43 -12.85
C PRO A 33 -15.43 10.42 -11.74
N LYS A 34 -16.63 9.90 -12.02
CA LYS A 34 -17.73 9.82 -11.04
C LYS A 34 -17.61 8.61 -10.11
N LYS A 35 -16.77 7.65 -10.47
CA LYS A 35 -16.53 6.41 -9.73
C LYS A 35 -15.02 6.18 -9.63
N PRO A 36 -14.56 5.35 -8.68
CA PRO A 36 -13.16 4.96 -8.62
C PRO A 36 -12.69 4.35 -9.94
N ASP A 37 -11.54 4.82 -10.42
CA ASP A 37 -10.88 4.24 -11.60
C ASP A 37 -10.17 2.94 -11.25
N THR A 38 -9.97 2.10 -12.26
CA THR A 38 -9.15 0.89 -12.16
C THR A 38 -8.04 0.96 -13.20
N VAL A 39 -6.80 1.07 -12.75
CA VAL A 39 -5.61 1.04 -13.61
C VAL A 39 -5.00 -0.35 -13.52
N ARG A 40 -4.81 -1.01 -14.66
CA ARG A 40 -4.15 -2.31 -14.77
C ARG A 40 -2.64 -2.09 -14.93
N LEU A 41 -1.84 -2.73 -14.07
CA LEU A 41 -0.38 -2.68 -14.05
C LEU A 41 0.16 -4.06 -14.40
N GLU A 42 0.84 -4.18 -15.54
CA GLU A 42 1.29 -5.47 -16.05
C GLU A 42 2.63 -5.91 -15.44
N ARG A 43 2.73 -7.19 -15.12
CA ARG A 43 3.96 -7.87 -14.73
C ARG A 43 4.01 -9.26 -15.37
N VAL A 44 5.20 -9.84 -15.41
CA VAL A 44 5.42 -11.19 -15.97
C VAL A 44 4.64 -12.25 -15.18
N SER A 45 4.51 -12.10 -13.87
CA SER A 45 3.78 -13.01 -12.98
C SER A 45 2.26 -12.90 -13.11
N GLY A 46 1.76 -11.76 -13.55
CA GLY A 46 0.35 -11.44 -13.66
C GLY A 46 0.08 -9.95 -13.45
N PRO A 47 -1.11 -9.47 -13.80
CA PRO A 47 -1.49 -8.09 -13.61
C PRO A 47 -1.78 -7.77 -12.15
N SER A 48 -1.50 -6.53 -11.77
CA SER A 48 -1.99 -5.90 -10.55
C SER A 48 -2.99 -4.81 -10.87
N PHE A 49 -3.83 -4.41 -9.93
CA PHE A 49 -4.89 -3.42 -10.18
C PHE A 49 -4.85 -2.32 -9.14
N LEU A 50 -4.66 -1.09 -9.61
CA LEU A 50 -4.75 0.10 -8.79
C LEU A 50 -6.17 0.67 -8.87
N ARG A 51 -6.84 0.80 -7.73
CA ARG A 51 -8.14 1.45 -7.58
C ARG A 51 -7.91 2.87 -7.03
N VAL A 52 -8.33 3.88 -7.79
CA VAL A 52 -8.11 5.29 -7.46
C VAL A 52 -9.45 5.99 -7.23
N PRO A 53 -9.75 6.48 -6.01
CA PRO A 53 -10.94 7.27 -5.79
C PRO A 53 -10.83 8.63 -6.50
N PRO A 54 -11.93 9.20 -7.02
CA PRO A 54 -11.92 10.45 -7.80
C PRO A 54 -11.20 11.62 -7.10
N ALA A 55 -11.32 11.71 -5.78
CA ALA A 55 -10.68 12.73 -4.98
C ALA A 55 -9.14 12.72 -5.13
N CYS A 56 -8.52 11.53 -5.25
CA CYS A 56 -7.07 11.36 -5.29
C CYS A 56 -6.41 11.86 -6.59
N TYR A 57 -7.18 12.37 -7.56
CA TYR A 57 -6.65 13.10 -8.71
C TYR A 57 -6.41 14.58 -8.46
N ARG A 58 -6.95 15.14 -7.35
CA ARG A 58 -6.85 16.57 -7.00
C ARG A 58 -6.32 16.83 -5.60
N GLN A 59 -6.46 15.88 -4.70
CA GLN A 59 -5.91 15.93 -3.35
C GLN A 59 -4.92 14.79 -3.15
N GLU A 60 -3.93 15.04 -2.32
CA GLU A 60 -2.96 14.02 -1.96
C GLU A 60 -3.61 12.87 -1.19
N CYS A 61 -3.30 11.63 -1.59
CA CYS A 61 -3.80 10.42 -0.98
C CYS A 61 -2.65 9.47 -0.66
N ALA A 62 -2.82 8.65 0.37
CA ALA A 62 -1.93 7.53 0.63
C ALA A 62 -2.33 6.29 -0.20
N LEU A 63 -1.43 5.32 -0.26
CA LEU A 63 -1.61 4.04 -0.95
C LEU A 63 -1.73 2.90 0.06
N VAL A 64 -2.74 2.06 -0.09
CA VAL A 64 -2.84 0.75 0.61
C VAL A 64 -2.48 -0.35 -0.38
N VAL A 65 -1.44 -1.13 -0.09
CA VAL A 65 -1.08 -2.33 -0.85
C VAL A 65 -1.77 -3.53 -0.23
N VAL A 66 -2.53 -4.27 -1.03
CA VAL A 66 -3.25 -5.48 -0.62
C VAL A 66 -2.55 -6.70 -1.19
N SER A 67 -2.04 -7.56 -0.32
CA SER A 67 -1.40 -8.83 -0.64
C SER A 67 -2.36 -10.00 -0.47
N HIS A 68 -2.37 -10.90 -1.46
CA HIS A 68 -3.40 -11.93 -1.63
C HIS A 68 -3.15 -13.22 -0.81
N PRO A 69 -4.20 -14.04 -0.59
CA PRO A 69 -4.06 -15.41 -0.06
C PRO A 69 -3.29 -16.32 -1.02
N ARG A 70 -2.77 -17.44 -0.49
CA ARG A 70 -2.14 -18.50 -1.28
C ARG A 70 -3.09 -19.02 -2.37
N GLY A 71 -2.56 -19.24 -3.57
CA GLY A 71 -3.32 -19.75 -4.71
C GLY A 71 -4.31 -18.73 -5.29
N GLN A 72 -4.16 -17.46 -4.95
CA GLN A 72 -4.95 -16.34 -5.47
C GLN A 72 -4.08 -15.44 -6.35
N SER A 73 -4.72 -14.49 -7.03
CA SER A 73 -4.07 -13.46 -7.82
C SER A 73 -4.79 -12.12 -7.62
N ALA A 74 -4.20 -11.02 -8.06
CA ALA A 74 -4.86 -9.72 -8.02
C ALA A 74 -6.17 -9.68 -8.81
N GLU A 75 -6.28 -10.42 -9.92
CA GLU A 75 -7.54 -10.54 -10.68
C GLU A 75 -8.64 -11.18 -9.84
N ARG A 76 -8.33 -12.29 -9.17
CA ARG A 76 -9.30 -12.95 -8.28
C ARG A 76 -9.68 -12.09 -7.08
N LEU A 77 -8.76 -11.24 -6.58
CA LEU A 77 -9.10 -10.25 -5.55
C LEU A 77 -10.04 -9.18 -6.11
N LEU A 78 -9.79 -8.67 -7.31
CA LEU A 78 -10.61 -7.66 -7.97
C LEU A 78 -12.04 -8.16 -8.18
N ASP A 79 -12.20 -9.42 -8.58
CA ASP A 79 -13.49 -10.05 -8.87
C ASP A 79 -14.19 -10.61 -7.60
N SER A 80 -13.52 -10.58 -6.43
CA SER A 80 -14.07 -11.11 -5.19
C SER A 80 -15.09 -10.15 -4.56
N PRO A 81 -16.37 -10.54 -4.44
CA PRO A 81 -17.36 -9.72 -3.74
C PRO A 81 -16.99 -9.47 -2.26
N GLN A 82 -16.31 -10.41 -1.63
CA GLN A 82 -15.86 -10.28 -0.23
C GLN A 82 -14.74 -9.23 -0.12
N VAL A 83 -13.71 -9.30 -0.95
CA VAL A 83 -12.62 -8.33 -0.96
C VAL A 83 -13.13 -6.94 -1.36
N SER A 84 -14.09 -6.87 -2.28
CA SER A 84 -14.72 -5.61 -2.70
C SER A 84 -15.28 -4.83 -1.51
N VAL A 85 -15.87 -5.48 -0.50
CA VAL A 85 -16.39 -4.79 0.71
C VAL A 85 -15.26 -4.05 1.45
N LEU A 86 -14.08 -4.65 1.55
CA LEU A 86 -12.91 -4.01 2.20
C LEU A 86 -12.38 -2.87 1.33
N VAL A 87 -12.26 -3.12 0.03
CA VAL A 87 -11.71 -2.15 -0.94
C VAL A 87 -12.59 -0.90 -1.03
N GLU A 88 -13.90 -1.06 -1.18
CA GLU A 88 -14.82 0.08 -1.25
C GLU A 88 -14.77 0.93 0.03
N ALA A 89 -14.72 0.30 1.21
CA ALA A 89 -14.58 1.04 2.47
C ALA A 89 -13.24 1.83 2.56
N LEU A 90 -12.16 1.33 1.95
CA LEU A 90 -10.89 2.05 1.86
C LEU A 90 -10.96 3.20 0.85
N LEU A 91 -11.69 3.03 -0.26
CA LEU A 91 -11.89 4.07 -1.27
C LEU A 91 -12.82 5.19 -0.82
N ASP A 92 -13.69 4.95 0.17
CA ASP A 92 -14.56 5.96 0.80
C ASP A 92 -13.78 6.95 1.69
N VAL A 93 -12.55 6.61 2.07
CA VAL A 93 -11.58 7.53 2.68
C VAL A 93 -10.50 7.87 1.65
N PRO A 94 -9.68 8.93 1.83
CA PRO A 94 -8.72 9.36 0.80
C PRO A 94 -7.51 8.41 0.69
N LEU A 95 -7.78 7.15 0.29
CA LEU A 95 -6.81 6.09 0.11
C LEU A 95 -6.97 5.47 -1.28
N ALA A 96 -5.89 5.41 -2.06
CA ALA A 96 -5.82 4.56 -3.24
C ALA A 96 -5.47 3.13 -2.81
N VAL A 97 -5.95 2.12 -3.55
CA VAL A 97 -5.77 0.70 -3.20
C VAL A 97 -5.12 -0.04 -4.35
N LEU A 98 -3.97 -0.65 -4.11
CA LEU A 98 -3.27 -1.52 -5.04
C LEU A 98 -3.52 -2.99 -4.67
N LEU A 99 -4.30 -3.70 -5.47
CA LEU A 99 -4.42 -5.16 -5.42
C LEU A 99 -3.18 -5.74 -6.12
N SER A 100 -2.27 -6.29 -5.34
CA SER A 100 -0.97 -6.73 -5.83
C SER A 100 -1.00 -8.22 -6.22
N ASP A 101 -0.34 -8.56 -7.33
CA ASP A 101 -0.10 -9.96 -7.74
C ASP A 101 1.04 -10.61 -6.93
N ASP A 102 1.75 -9.82 -6.12
CA ASP A 102 2.81 -10.27 -5.20
C ASP A 102 3.95 -11.09 -5.85
N GLY A 103 3.99 -11.17 -7.18
CA GLY A 103 4.97 -11.98 -7.94
C GLY A 103 4.54 -13.42 -8.17
N GLY A 104 3.26 -13.75 -7.95
CA GLY A 104 2.65 -15.06 -8.19
C GLY A 104 1.90 -15.64 -6.99
N GLU A 105 1.21 -16.73 -7.22
CA GLU A 105 0.18 -17.29 -6.33
C GLU A 105 0.72 -17.89 -5.00
N SER A 106 2.03 -18.16 -4.90
CA SER A 106 2.63 -18.89 -3.75
C SER A 106 3.99 -18.32 -3.33
N THR A 107 4.08 -17.00 -3.21
CA THR A 107 5.33 -16.28 -2.95
C THR A 107 5.75 -16.24 -1.49
N TRP A 108 4.83 -16.49 -0.55
CA TRP A 108 5.06 -16.55 0.90
C TRP A 108 5.83 -15.36 1.47
N GLY A 109 5.69 -14.17 0.85
CA GLY A 109 6.38 -12.95 1.29
C GLY A 109 7.89 -12.96 1.07
N SER A 110 8.36 -13.70 0.07
CA SER A 110 9.78 -13.84 -0.27
C SER A 110 10.43 -12.49 -0.61
N PRO A 111 11.77 -12.40 -0.55
CA PRO A 111 12.49 -11.18 -0.96
C PRO A 111 12.18 -10.74 -2.39
N ALA A 112 11.95 -11.69 -3.32
CA ALA A 112 11.56 -11.40 -4.70
C ALA A 112 10.16 -10.76 -4.76
N ALA A 113 9.19 -11.30 -4.00
CA ALA A 113 7.85 -10.72 -3.88
C ALA A 113 7.91 -9.28 -3.33
N LEU A 114 8.70 -9.06 -2.28
CA LEU A 114 8.89 -7.74 -1.68
C LEU A 114 9.49 -6.73 -2.67
N ALA A 115 10.48 -7.14 -3.47
CA ALA A 115 11.08 -6.31 -4.51
C ALA A 115 10.07 -5.98 -5.63
N GLN A 116 9.25 -6.94 -6.04
CA GLN A 116 8.21 -6.72 -7.04
C GLN A 116 7.15 -5.74 -6.54
N VAL A 117 6.67 -5.90 -5.30
CA VAL A 117 5.71 -4.96 -4.70
C VAL A 117 6.31 -3.55 -4.57
N ALA A 118 7.60 -3.43 -4.25
CA ALA A 118 8.28 -2.13 -4.23
C ALA A 118 8.22 -1.42 -5.59
N SER A 119 8.47 -2.15 -6.68
CA SER A 119 8.37 -1.64 -8.06
C SER A 119 6.92 -1.27 -8.42
N LEU A 120 5.96 -2.14 -8.12
CA LEU A 120 4.53 -1.89 -8.37
C LEU A 120 4.02 -0.66 -7.62
N ARG A 121 4.39 -0.52 -6.35
CA ARG A 121 4.05 0.63 -5.51
C ARG A 121 4.55 1.94 -6.12
N GLN A 122 5.78 1.96 -6.62
CA GLN A 122 6.37 3.15 -7.25
C GLN A 122 5.62 3.52 -8.53
N GLU A 123 5.29 2.54 -9.36
CA GLU A 123 4.51 2.76 -10.58
C GLU A 123 3.08 3.22 -10.24
N ALA A 124 2.40 2.54 -9.31
CA ALA A 124 1.06 2.92 -8.86
C ALA A 124 1.00 4.38 -8.41
N GLY A 125 2.01 4.85 -7.67
CA GLY A 125 2.11 6.23 -7.19
C GLY A 125 2.19 7.28 -8.30
N SER A 126 2.52 6.91 -9.54
CA SER A 126 2.54 7.84 -10.68
C SER A 126 1.17 8.10 -11.30
N HIS A 127 0.14 7.32 -10.94
CA HIS A 127 -1.19 7.40 -11.53
C HIS A 127 -2.19 8.30 -10.78
N PHE A 128 -1.82 8.85 -9.63
CA PHE A 128 -2.67 9.72 -8.83
C PHE A 128 -1.83 10.72 -8.01
N ALA A 129 -2.45 11.66 -7.32
CA ALA A 129 -1.74 12.57 -6.42
C ALA A 129 -1.32 11.83 -5.14
N TRP A 130 -0.22 11.08 -5.24
CA TRP A 130 0.29 10.29 -4.14
C TRP A 130 1.16 11.10 -3.18
N ASN A 131 0.84 11.07 -1.88
CA ASN A 131 1.59 11.78 -0.84
C ASN A 131 2.86 11.07 -0.34
N GLY A 132 3.29 9.99 -1.01
CA GLY A 132 4.46 9.19 -0.64
C GLY A 132 4.23 8.17 0.48
N ARG A 133 3.08 8.22 1.19
CA ARG A 133 2.77 7.29 2.29
C ARG A 133 2.14 6.01 1.78
N THR A 134 2.52 4.91 2.43
CA THR A 134 2.04 3.57 2.09
C THR A 134 1.63 2.82 3.34
N TYR A 135 0.55 2.05 3.23
CA TYR A 135 0.06 1.10 4.23
C TYR A 135 -0.04 -0.28 3.59
N ALA A 136 -0.07 -1.33 4.41
CA ALA A 136 -0.13 -2.70 3.91
C ALA A 136 -1.32 -3.46 4.52
N LEU A 137 -2.04 -4.21 3.68
CA LEU A 137 -3.09 -5.14 4.07
C LEU A 137 -2.74 -6.52 3.55
N GLY A 138 -2.59 -7.51 4.44
CA GLY A 138 -2.32 -8.88 4.08
C GLY A 138 -3.49 -9.81 4.43
N LEU A 139 -3.90 -10.63 3.45
CA LEU A 139 -4.90 -11.68 3.62
C LEU A 139 -4.18 -13.02 3.65
N SER A 140 -4.35 -13.84 4.70
CA SER A 140 -3.73 -15.17 4.79
C SER A 140 -2.21 -15.14 4.52
N MET A 141 -1.74 -15.81 3.46
CA MET A 141 -0.34 -15.82 3.01
C MET A 141 0.21 -14.40 2.83
N GLY A 142 -0.59 -13.50 2.27
CA GLY A 142 -0.20 -12.10 2.06
C GLY A 142 0.16 -11.35 3.34
N GLY A 143 -0.21 -11.89 4.51
CA GLY A 143 0.20 -11.36 5.81
C GLY A 143 1.71 -11.34 6.01
N LEU A 144 2.44 -12.35 5.50
CA LEU A 144 3.91 -12.37 5.56
C LEU A 144 4.53 -11.21 4.79
N LEU A 145 4.03 -10.95 3.58
CA LEU A 145 4.52 -9.86 2.73
C LEU A 145 4.18 -8.49 3.32
N ALA A 146 2.92 -8.30 3.74
CA ALA A 146 2.46 -7.07 4.37
C ALA A 146 3.26 -6.75 5.64
N LEU A 147 3.50 -7.74 6.51
CA LEU A 147 4.30 -7.55 7.71
C LEU A 147 5.77 -7.27 7.36
N ARG A 148 6.36 -8.06 6.44
CA ARG A 148 7.77 -7.90 6.04
C ARG A 148 8.04 -6.52 5.44
N SER A 149 7.07 -5.95 4.72
CA SER A 149 7.20 -4.61 4.11
C SER A 149 7.31 -3.48 5.15
N ALA A 150 6.84 -3.68 6.37
CA ALA A 150 6.90 -2.68 7.46
C ALA A 150 8.10 -2.84 8.39
N LEU A 151 8.95 -3.85 8.16
CA LEU A 151 10.06 -4.18 9.04
C LEU A 151 11.40 -3.63 8.52
N PRO A 152 12.43 -3.51 9.36
CA PRO A 152 13.76 -3.09 8.94
C PRO A 152 14.28 -3.90 7.75
N GLY A 153 14.96 -3.24 6.82
CA GLY A 153 15.43 -3.82 5.57
C GLY A 153 14.37 -3.93 4.47
N SER A 154 13.15 -3.39 4.67
CA SER A 154 12.20 -3.18 3.57
C SER A 154 12.72 -2.14 2.59
N PRO A 155 12.50 -2.30 1.27
CA PRO A 155 12.90 -1.33 0.25
C PRO A 155 12.04 -0.04 0.27
N TYR A 156 10.97 0.01 1.06
CA TYR A 156 10.10 1.19 1.18
C TYR A 156 9.46 1.27 2.58
N PRO A 157 9.14 2.49 3.04
CA PRO A 157 8.49 2.67 4.34
C PRO A 157 7.00 2.30 4.27
N VAL A 158 6.50 1.67 5.34
CA VAL A 158 5.08 1.37 5.56
C VAL A 158 4.65 1.93 6.91
N GLY A 159 3.62 2.75 6.93
CA GLY A 159 3.15 3.47 8.12
C GLY A 159 2.25 2.64 9.06
N GLY A 160 1.74 1.50 8.60
CA GLY A 160 0.90 0.59 9.39
C GLY A 160 0.49 -0.63 8.60
N VAL A 161 0.18 -1.71 9.32
CA VAL A 161 -0.13 -3.03 8.75
C VAL A 161 -1.47 -3.54 9.25
N ALA A 162 -2.30 -4.01 8.33
CA ALA A 162 -3.50 -4.77 8.63
C ALA A 162 -3.33 -6.23 8.20
N LEU A 163 -3.71 -7.17 9.05
CA LEU A 163 -3.72 -8.60 8.74
C LEU A 163 -5.12 -9.17 9.00
N ILE A 164 -5.66 -9.87 8.02
CA ILE A 164 -6.93 -10.61 8.15
C ILE A 164 -6.62 -12.09 8.00
N ASP A 165 -6.77 -12.84 9.10
CA ASP A 165 -6.34 -14.23 9.24
C ASP A 165 -4.94 -14.45 8.64
N GLY A 166 -4.04 -13.45 8.85
CA GLY A 166 -2.75 -13.35 8.17
C GLY A 166 -1.66 -14.18 8.84
N TRP A 167 -0.87 -14.88 8.03
CA TRP A 167 0.40 -15.44 8.48
C TRP A 167 1.36 -14.32 8.89
N ALA A 168 1.97 -14.47 10.07
CA ALA A 168 3.08 -13.64 10.56
C ALA A 168 4.34 -14.48 10.74
N ASP A 169 4.19 -15.77 11.06
CA ASP A 169 5.26 -16.72 11.33
C ASP A 169 5.50 -17.64 10.14
N LEU A 170 6.53 -17.32 9.33
CA LEU A 170 6.94 -18.11 8.17
C LEU A 170 7.39 -19.52 8.57
N ARG A 171 8.07 -19.66 9.71
CA ARG A 171 8.55 -20.96 10.20
C ARG A 171 7.39 -21.85 10.60
N ASN A 172 6.37 -21.29 11.25
CA ASN A 172 5.15 -21.99 11.55
C ASN A 172 4.43 -22.42 10.26
N ALA A 173 4.29 -21.55 9.26
CA ALA A 173 3.73 -21.90 7.95
C ALA A 173 4.48 -23.06 7.29
N TRP A 174 5.82 -23.00 7.28
CA TRP A 174 6.70 -24.04 6.73
C TRP A 174 6.51 -25.39 7.44
N GLY A 175 6.29 -25.38 8.76
CA GLY A 175 6.13 -26.58 9.58
C GLY A 175 4.77 -27.29 9.44
N THR A 176 3.73 -26.60 8.98
CA THR A 176 2.34 -27.09 9.06
C THR A 176 1.90 -28.03 7.93
N ALA A 177 2.57 -28.02 6.76
CA ALA A 177 2.20 -28.89 5.64
C ALA A 177 3.37 -29.09 4.66
N LEU A 178 3.47 -30.28 4.07
CA LEU A 178 4.52 -30.60 3.08
C LEU A 178 4.43 -29.69 1.83
N THR A 179 3.22 -29.38 1.36
CA THR A 179 3.01 -28.49 0.22
C THR A 179 3.51 -27.07 0.52
N ARG A 180 3.21 -26.51 1.71
CA ARG A 180 3.71 -25.21 2.14
C ARG A 180 5.23 -25.22 2.27
N ARG A 181 5.80 -26.30 2.81
CA ARG A 181 7.26 -26.48 2.92
C ARG A 181 7.93 -26.43 1.55
N ALA A 182 7.39 -27.12 0.56
CA ALA A 182 7.93 -27.11 -0.80
C ALA A 182 7.83 -25.74 -1.45
N GLU A 183 6.69 -25.06 -1.32
CA GLU A 183 6.48 -23.71 -1.88
C GLU A 183 7.38 -22.67 -1.22
N ILE A 184 7.47 -22.67 0.12
CA ILE A 184 8.35 -21.76 0.85
C ILE A 184 9.81 -22.05 0.50
N GLY A 185 10.19 -23.34 0.45
CA GLY A 185 11.53 -23.75 0.00
C GLY A 185 11.88 -23.18 -1.36
N HIS A 186 10.96 -23.29 -2.32
CA HIS A 186 11.13 -22.72 -3.66
C HIS A 186 11.19 -21.18 -3.65
N ALA A 187 10.23 -20.53 -3.01
CA ALA A 187 10.11 -19.06 -2.98
C ALA A 187 11.31 -18.36 -2.33
N TYR A 188 11.93 -19.01 -1.35
CA TYR A 188 13.11 -18.50 -0.63
C TYR A 188 14.44 -19.11 -1.09
N GLY A 189 14.43 -20.01 -2.07
CA GLY A 189 15.65 -20.68 -2.55
C GLY A 189 16.33 -21.55 -1.49
N LEU A 190 15.58 -22.16 -0.55
CA LEU A 190 16.15 -22.95 0.53
C LEU A 190 16.68 -24.28 -0.02
N GLN A 191 17.90 -24.62 0.36
CA GLN A 191 18.53 -25.92 -0.01
C GLN A 191 18.13 -27.06 0.92
N GLY A 192 16.98 -26.94 1.57
CA GLY A 192 16.47 -27.80 2.63
C GLY A 192 16.56 -27.11 4.00
N GLY A 193 15.86 -27.68 4.96
CA GLY A 193 15.79 -27.09 6.29
C GLY A 193 14.73 -26.00 6.45
N GLU A 194 14.58 -25.56 7.67
CA GLU A 194 13.61 -24.54 8.08
C GLU A 194 14.12 -23.13 7.71
N PRO A 195 13.22 -22.17 7.36
CA PRO A 195 13.63 -20.79 7.14
C PRO A 195 14.39 -20.23 8.33
N ALA A 196 15.51 -19.53 8.06
CA ALA A 196 16.29 -18.87 9.10
C ALA A 196 15.50 -17.76 9.82
N PRO A 197 15.81 -17.43 11.08
CA PRO A 197 15.05 -16.44 11.86
C PRO A 197 14.99 -15.06 11.22
N ASP A 198 16.00 -14.64 10.48
CA ASP A 198 16.10 -13.37 9.76
C ASP A 198 15.21 -13.32 8.49
N LEU A 199 14.71 -14.46 8.05
CA LEU A 199 13.69 -14.58 6.99
C LEU A 199 12.27 -14.56 7.56
N ASN A 200 12.10 -14.76 8.87
CA ASN A 200 10.79 -14.86 9.51
C ASN A 200 10.26 -13.49 9.94
N PRO A 201 9.19 -12.96 9.31
CA PRO A 201 8.65 -11.64 9.65
C PRO A 201 8.31 -11.48 11.14
N LEU A 202 7.77 -12.52 11.79
CA LEU A 202 7.45 -12.46 13.20
C LEU A 202 8.71 -12.30 14.08
N SER A 203 9.79 -13.05 13.80
CA SER A 203 11.06 -12.92 14.52
C SER A 203 11.70 -11.54 14.34
N LEU A 204 11.59 -10.98 13.13
CA LEU A 204 12.04 -9.60 12.86
C LEU A 204 11.17 -8.57 13.60
N ALA A 205 9.86 -8.75 13.63
CA ALA A 205 8.93 -7.87 14.36
C ALA A 205 9.19 -7.89 15.86
N GLU A 206 9.60 -9.02 16.45
CA GLU A 206 9.94 -9.14 17.85
C GLU A 206 11.15 -8.26 18.25
N GLN A 207 12.03 -7.96 17.31
CA GLN A 207 13.23 -7.14 17.49
C GLN A 207 13.06 -5.69 16.98
N ALA A 208 12.06 -5.41 16.17
CA ALA A 208 11.78 -4.10 15.59
C ALA A 208 11.05 -3.17 16.58
N PRO A 209 10.98 -1.85 16.34
CA PRO A 209 10.04 -0.96 17.00
C PRO A 209 8.60 -1.45 16.88
N ARG A 210 7.76 -1.06 17.83
CA ARG A 210 6.33 -1.40 17.78
C ARG A 210 5.67 -0.78 16.55
N LEU A 211 4.79 -1.55 15.89
CA LEU A 211 4.10 -1.16 14.66
C LEU A 211 2.63 -0.84 14.93
N PRO A 212 2.04 0.16 14.25
CA PRO A 212 0.60 0.28 14.14
C PRO A 212 0.02 -0.96 13.45
N LEU A 213 -0.82 -1.73 14.15
CA LEU A 213 -1.35 -3.01 13.69
C LEU A 213 -2.87 -3.06 13.79
N PHE A 214 -3.53 -3.51 12.72
CA PHE A 214 -4.92 -3.94 12.72
C PHE A 214 -4.96 -5.44 12.46
N LEU A 215 -5.34 -6.22 13.47
CA LEU A 215 -5.31 -7.67 13.39
C LEU A 215 -6.73 -8.22 13.51
N VAL A 216 -7.18 -8.99 12.51
CA VAL A 216 -8.40 -9.79 12.56
C VAL A 216 -8.00 -11.25 12.56
N ALA A 217 -8.46 -12.03 13.55
CA ALA A 217 -8.11 -13.44 13.67
C ALA A 217 -9.21 -14.24 14.36
N SER A 218 -9.17 -15.55 14.21
CA SER A 218 -10.12 -16.50 14.81
C SER A 218 -9.41 -17.58 15.61
N PRO A 219 -9.94 -17.94 16.78
CA PRO A 219 -9.50 -19.14 17.49
C PRO A 219 -9.88 -20.44 16.75
N ASP A 220 -10.85 -20.37 15.83
CA ASP A 220 -11.36 -21.53 15.06
C ASP A 220 -10.67 -21.66 13.69
N ASP A 221 -9.59 -20.88 13.46
CA ASP A 221 -8.82 -20.92 12.21
C ASP A 221 -7.78 -22.04 12.27
N ASP A 222 -8.08 -23.16 11.59
CA ASP A 222 -7.19 -24.31 11.47
C ASP A 222 -6.08 -24.14 10.42
N VAL A 223 -6.18 -23.11 9.58
CA VAL A 223 -5.21 -22.82 8.51
C VAL A 223 -4.09 -21.93 9.01
N VAL A 224 -4.45 -20.81 9.68
CA VAL A 224 -3.52 -19.87 10.30
C VAL A 224 -3.79 -19.79 11.80
N PRO A 225 -3.12 -20.61 12.61
CA PRO A 225 -3.38 -20.65 14.05
C PRO A 225 -3.19 -19.29 14.70
N MET A 226 -4.25 -18.76 15.31
CA MET A 226 -4.26 -17.43 15.92
C MET A 226 -3.16 -17.29 16.99
N THR A 227 -2.92 -18.34 17.78
CA THR A 227 -2.00 -18.32 18.91
C THR A 227 -0.54 -18.11 18.52
N THR A 228 -0.11 -18.69 17.39
CA THR A 228 1.25 -18.62 16.87
C THR A 228 1.49 -17.44 15.96
N ASN A 229 0.44 -16.78 15.46
CA ASN A 229 0.51 -15.66 14.55
C ASN A 229 -0.02 -14.35 15.20
N ALA A 230 -1.31 -14.10 15.14
CA ALA A 230 -1.91 -12.83 15.54
C ALA A 230 -1.70 -12.50 17.03
N VAL A 231 -1.77 -13.50 17.94
CA VAL A 231 -1.56 -13.29 19.38
C VAL A 231 -0.11 -12.88 19.68
N ARG A 232 0.86 -13.54 19.05
CA ARG A 232 2.28 -13.16 19.19
C ARG A 232 2.54 -11.77 18.62
N LEU A 233 2.03 -11.51 17.44
CA LEU A 233 2.21 -10.20 16.77
C LEU A 233 1.53 -9.06 17.54
N ARG A 234 0.37 -9.31 18.19
CA ARG A 234 -0.32 -8.33 19.05
C ARG A 234 0.60 -7.76 20.14
N ASN A 235 1.55 -8.56 20.67
CA ASN A 235 2.52 -8.08 21.67
C ASN A 235 3.49 -7.04 21.09
N ARG A 236 3.56 -6.90 19.78
CA ARG A 236 4.38 -5.92 19.05
C ARG A 236 3.58 -4.74 18.51
N ALA A 237 2.27 -4.69 18.82
CA ALA A 237 1.40 -3.61 18.42
C ALA A 237 1.79 -2.29 19.11
N ALA A 238 1.83 -1.19 18.37
CA ALA A 238 1.99 0.15 18.93
C ALA A 238 0.74 0.52 19.74
N PRO A 239 0.90 1.02 20.97
CA PRO A 239 -0.24 1.46 21.77
C PRO A 239 -0.93 2.66 21.12
N GLY A 240 -2.25 2.75 21.30
CA GLY A 240 -3.08 3.83 20.77
C GLY A 240 -3.71 3.50 19.42
N PRO A 241 -2.97 3.47 18.28
CA PRO A 241 -3.60 3.24 16.98
C PRO A 241 -4.02 1.80 16.72
N SER A 242 -3.35 0.83 17.35
CA SER A 242 -3.54 -0.60 17.04
C SER A 242 -4.87 -1.17 17.54
N GLN A 243 -5.39 -2.14 16.80
CA GLN A 243 -6.63 -2.86 17.13
C GLN A 243 -6.45 -4.36 16.93
N PHE A 244 -7.11 -5.15 17.78
CA PHE A 244 -7.22 -6.60 17.65
C PHE A 244 -8.69 -6.99 17.65
N VAL A 245 -9.17 -7.57 16.55
CA VAL A 245 -10.54 -8.00 16.34
C VAL A 245 -10.57 -9.51 16.31
N GLN A 246 -11.06 -10.13 17.36
CA GLN A 246 -11.26 -11.57 17.42
C GLN A 246 -12.65 -11.91 16.93
N LEU A 247 -12.75 -12.82 15.95
CA LEU A 247 -13.98 -13.33 15.39
C LEU A 247 -13.98 -14.84 15.43
N SER A 248 -15.14 -15.49 15.55
CA SER A 248 -15.29 -16.93 15.42
C SER A 248 -15.36 -17.37 13.95
N GLY A 249 -15.22 -18.68 13.70
CA GLY A 249 -15.41 -19.33 12.41
C GLY A 249 -14.13 -19.58 11.62
N PRO A 250 -14.24 -20.25 10.46
CA PRO A 250 -13.11 -20.78 9.72
C PRO A 250 -12.25 -19.69 9.07
N HIS A 251 -11.09 -20.09 8.57
CA HIS A 251 -10.14 -19.26 7.84
C HIS A 251 -10.80 -18.44 6.73
N LEU A 252 -10.56 -17.13 6.72
CA LEU A 252 -11.16 -16.16 5.78
C LEU A 252 -12.69 -16.30 5.66
N GLY A 253 -13.36 -16.67 6.75
CA GLY A 253 -14.82 -16.74 6.79
C GLY A 253 -15.48 -15.39 6.46
N ALA A 254 -16.73 -15.42 5.96
CA ALA A 254 -17.42 -14.25 5.45
C ALA A 254 -17.50 -13.05 6.43
N ASN A 255 -17.49 -13.30 7.73
CA ASN A 255 -17.52 -12.25 8.76
C ASN A 255 -16.24 -11.40 8.81
N ARG A 256 -15.10 -11.87 8.24
CA ARG A 256 -13.86 -11.08 8.05
C ARG A 256 -14.06 -9.95 7.04
N PHE A 257 -15.01 -10.13 6.13
CA PHE A 257 -15.33 -9.21 5.04
C PHE A 257 -16.66 -8.47 5.30
N SER A 258 -17.11 -8.41 6.56
CA SER A 258 -18.32 -7.69 6.92
C SER A 258 -18.12 -6.17 6.81
N PRO A 259 -19.19 -5.39 6.56
CA PRO A 259 -19.13 -3.92 6.58
C PRO A 259 -18.57 -3.36 7.89
N LYS A 260 -18.78 -4.06 9.02
CA LYS A 260 -18.22 -3.68 10.32
C LYS A 260 -16.68 -3.76 10.32
N VAL A 261 -16.12 -4.88 9.85
CA VAL A 261 -14.65 -5.05 9.77
C VAL A 261 -14.05 -4.07 8.74
N ALA A 262 -14.72 -3.92 7.60
CA ALA A 262 -14.30 -2.97 6.56
C ALA A 262 -14.26 -1.53 7.07
N GLY A 263 -15.30 -1.08 7.79
CA GLY A 263 -15.32 0.24 8.40
C GLY A 263 -14.25 0.43 9.49
N GLN A 264 -13.96 -0.60 10.29
CA GLN A 264 -12.88 -0.56 11.28
C GLN A 264 -11.49 -0.47 10.61
N LEU A 265 -11.29 -1.21 9.51
CA LEU A 265 -10.07 -1.19 8.70
C LEU A 265 -9.84 0.20 8.08
N ALA A 266 -10.86 0.76 7.43
CA ALA A 266 -10.82 2.10 6.85
C ALA A 266 -10.53 3.17 7.92
N ALA A 267 -11.21 3.09 9.06
CA ALA A 267 -10.97 3.98 10.20
C ALA A 267 -9.56 3.83 10.78
N PHE A 268 -8.97 2.63 10.79
CA PHE A 268 -7.60 2.41 11.23
C PHE A 268 -6.60 3.16 10.34
N PHE A 269 -6.62 2.93 9.03
CA PHE A 269 -5.71 3.62 8.11
C PHE A 269 -5.99 5.12 8.03
N GLY A 270 -7.26 5.53 8.06
CA GLY A 270 -7.64 6.95 8.07
C GLY A 270 -7.09 7.70 9.29
N ARG A 271 -7.10 7.08 10.48
CA ARG A 271 -6.47 7.70 11.67
C ARG A 271 -4.95 7.82 11.54
N LEU A 272 -4.28 6.81 10.99
CA LEU A 272 -2.83 6.88 10.74
C LEU A 272 -2.49 7.99 9.75
N GLU A 273 -3.28 8.12 8.70
CA GLU A 273 -3.11 9.18 7.69
C GLU A 273 -3.31 10.57 8.29
N ALA A 274 -4.35 10.78 9.10
CA ALA A 274 -4.58 12.04 9.79
C ALA A 274 -3.44 12.41 10.73
N GLN A 275 -2.94 11.45 11.52
CA GLN A 275 -1.80 11.66 12.43
C GLN A 275 -0.52 12.00 11.66
N ALA A 276 -0.24 11.31 10.56
CA ALA A 276 0.94 11.58 9.72
C ALA A 276 0.88 12.97 9.09
N THR A 277 -0.29 13.40 8.63
CA THR A 277 -0.51 14.73 8.06
C THR A 277 -0.34 15.82 9.11
N GLU A 278 -0.90 15.64 10.31
CA GLU A 278 -0.73 16.59 11.41
C GLU A 278 0.74 16.73 11.84
N GLN A 279 1.49 15.62 11.88
CA GLN A 279 2.92 15.65 12.19
C GLN A 279 3.75 16.36 11.11
N ALA A 280 3.37 16.23 9.83
CA ALA A 280 4.03 16.93 8.73
C ALA A 280 3.82 18.46 8.78
N LEU A 281 2.63 18.90 9.20
CA LEU A 281 2.31 20.32 9.35
C LEU A 281 2.99 21.02 10.54
N ARG A 282 3.48 20.22 11.52
CA ARG A 282 4.18 20.74 12.71
C ARG A 282 5.71 20.88 12.52
N ARG A 283 6.25 20.40 11.42
CA ARG A 283 7.69 20.47 11.06
C ARG A 283 7.98 21.61 10.11
#